data_24bd1aae74bf83766132dd63e23185ed
#
_entry.id   24bd1aae74bf83766132dd63e23185ed
#
_cell.length_a   1.000
_cell.length_b   1.000
_cell.length_c   1.000
_cell.angle_alpha   90.00
_cell.angle_beta   90.00
_cell.angle_gamma   90.00
#
_symmetry.space_group_name_H-M   'P 1'
#
loop_
_entity.id
_entity.type
_entity.pdbx_description
1 polymer ?
#
loop_
_entity_poly.entity_id
_entity_poly.type
_entity_poly.pdbx_seq_one_letter_code
_entity_poly.pdbx_strand_id
1 'polypeptide(L)'
;MRKFEYTVRDALGIHARPAGLLVKLAKTLDSEITLSKGDRSASATRLMALMNLGVGQGDVIAITIQGGNEARSEQVIASFLTEHL
;
A
#
# COMPACT_ATOMS: atom_id res chain seq x y z
N MET A 1 10.82 -10.65 -6.24
CA MET A 1 9.72 -9.66 -6.26
C MET A 1 8.37 -10.35 -6.15
N ARG A 2 7.50 -9.84 -5.30
CA ARG A 2 6.11 -10.30 -5.19
C ARG A 2 5.18 -9.18 -5.56
N LYS A 3 4.03 -9.51 -6.15
CA LYS A 3 3.04 -8.54 -6.55
C LYS A 3 1.64 -9.13 -6.34
N PHE A 4 0.74 -8.31 -5.78
CA PHE A 4 -0.66 -8.70 -5.65
C PHE A 4 -1.55 -7.47 -5.81
N GLU A 5 -2.84 -7.70 -6.02
CA GLU A 5 -3.82 -6.62 -6.17
C GLU A 5 -4.77 -6.59 -4.99
N TYR A 6 -5.30 -5.41 -4.71
CA TYR A 6 -6.27 -5.21 -3.66
C TYR A 6 -7.32 -4.19 -4.12
N THR A 7 -8.59 -4.50 -3.90
CA THR A 7 -9.69 -3.57 -4.19
C THR A 7 -10.03 -2.80 -2.93
N VAL A 8 -9.90 -1.48 -2.99
CA VAL A 8 -10.12 -0.59 -1.84
C VAL A 8 -11.61 -0.55 -1.50
N ARG A 9 -11.94 -0.80 -0.23
CA ARG A 9 -13.32 -0.81 0.27
C ARG A 9 -13.67 0.40 1.10
N ASP A 10 -12.67 1.11 1.64
CA ASP A 10 -12.89 2.29 2.46
C ASP A 10 -13.55 3.40 1.65
N ALA A 11 -14.62 3.98 2.19
CA ALA A 11 -15.40 5.00 1.50
C ALA A 11 -14.57 6.22 1.11
N LEU A 12 -13.53 6.53 1.86
CA LEU A 12 -12.64 7.68 1.60
C LEU A 12 -11.40 7.30 0.80
N GLY A 13 -11.21 6.01 0.50
CA GLY A 13 -10.03 5.56 -0.20
C GLY A 13 -8.76 5.72 0.63
N ILE A 14 -7.63 6.04 -0.03
CA ILE A 14 -6.38 6.28 0.69
C ILE A 14 -6.35 7.75 1.14
N HIS A 15 -6.76 7.98 2.38
CA HIS A 15 -6.74 9.30 2.99
C HIS A 15 -5.68 9.35 4.11
N ALA A 16 -5.53 10.52 4.75
CA ALA A 16 -4.39 10.79 5.64
C ALA A 16 -4.16 9.74 6.72
N ARG A 17 -5.24 9.30 7.39
CA ARG A 17 -5.11 8.39 8.53
C ARG A 17 -4.56 7.01 8.13
N PRO A 18 -5.18 6.27 7.20
CA PRO A 18 -4.62 4.99 6.81
C PRO A 18 -3.28 5.13 6.08
N ALA A 19 -3.08 6.22 5.31
CA ALA A 19 -1.79 6.45 4.65
C ALA A 19 -0.67 6.62 5.68
N GLY A 20 -0.93 7.38 6.75
CA GLY A 20 0.06 7.55 7.81
C GLY A 20 0.41 6.26 8.53
N LEU A 21 -0.60 5.43 8.80
CA LEU A 21 -0.39 4.13 9.41
C LEU A 21 0.41 3.20 8.49
N LEU A 22 0.11 3.22 7.20
CA LEU A 22 0.83 2.40 6.22
C LEU A 22 2.30 2.82 6.13
N VAL A 23 2.58 4.11 6.12
CA VAL A 23 3.95 4.62 6.09
C VAL A 23 4.74 4.11 7.30
N LYS A 24 4.15 4.20 8.49
CA LYS A 24 4.79 3.69 9.72
C LYS A 24 5.09 2.20 9.62
N LEU A 25 4.12 1.43 9.14
CA LEU A 25 4.27 -0.01 9.00
C LEU A 25 5.35 -0.35 7.97
N ALA A 26 5.31 0.28 6.79
CA ALA A 26 6.26 0.01 5.73
C ALA A 26 7.69 0.29 6.15
N LYS A 27 7.91 1.31 6.99
CA LYS A 27 9.24 1.66 7.49
C LYS A 27 9.80 0.60 8.43
N THR A 28 8.98 -0.28 8.98
CA THR A 28 9.46 -1.37 9.85
C THR A 28 9.84 -2.63 9.07
N LEU A 29 9.53 -2.68 7.78
CA LEU A 29 9.80 -3.85 6.95
C LEU A 29 11.11 -3.68 6.20
N ASP A 30 11.76 -4.82 5.90
CA ASP A 30 13.02 -4.85 5.17
C ASP A 30 12.83 -4.95 3.65
N SER A 31 11.58 -4.85 3.19
CA SER A 31 11.24 -4.85 1.77
C SER A 31 10.89 -3.45 1.30
N GLU A 32 11.13 -3.19 0.02
CA GLU A 32 10.62 -1.99 -0.63
C GLU A 32 9.20 -2.24 -1.08
N ILE A 33 8.25 -1.42 -0.62
CA ILE A 33 6.83 -1.57 -0.90
C ILE A 33 6.37 -0.42 -1.80
N THR A 34 5.76 -0.76 -2.92
CA THR A 34 5.23 0.23 -3.87
C THR A 34 3.76 -0.05 -4.14
N LEU A 35 2.94 1.01 -4.10
CA LEU A 35 1.54 0.95 -4.48
C LEU A 35 1.36 1.61 -5.84
N SER A 36 0.56 1.00 -6.71
CA SER A 36 0.30 1.53 -8.05
C SER A 36 -1.20 1.56 -8.32
N LYS A 37 -1.64 2.62 -9.01
CA LYS A 37 -2.99 2.71 -9.55
C LYS A 37 -2.84 3.12 -11.02
N GLY A 38 -3.17 2.22 -11.95
CA GLY A 38 -2.94 2.46 -13.37
C GLY A 38 -1.46 2.66 -13.64
N ASP A 39 -1.11 3.79 -14.27
CA ASP A 39 0.27 4.14 -14.58
C ASP A 39 0.95 4.99 -13.50
N ARG A 40 0.28 5.21 -12.37
CA ARG A 40 0.82 6.01 -11.25
C ARG A 40 1.28 5.07 -10.14
N SER A 41 2.39 5.42 -9.51
CA SER A 41 2.93 4.62 -8.41
C SER A 41 3.51 5.51 -7.32
N ALA A 42 3.59 4.95 -6.10
CA ALA A 42 4.15 5.64 -4.96
C ALA A 42 4.78 4.64 -4.00
N SER A 43 5.90 5.01 -3.40
CA SER A 43 6.49 4.22 -2.32
C SER A 43 5.59 4.30 -1.08
N ALA A 44 5.42 3.17 -0.41
CA ALA A 44 4.63 3.10 0.81
C ALA A 44 5.25 3.87 1.98
N THR A 45 6.49 4.33 1.84
CA THR A 45 7.15 5.14 2.88
C THR A 45 7.00 6.64 2.65
N ARG A 46 6.24 7.04 1.63
CA ARG A 46 6.09 8.45 1.27
C ARG A 46 4.62 8.86 1.34
N LEU A 47 4.28 9.54 2.43
CA LEU A 47 2.89 9.90 2.75
C LEU A 47 2.20 10.70 1.64
N MET A 48 2.82 11.78 1.21
CA MET A 48 2.18 12.65 0.20
C MET A 48 2.03 11.96 -1.14
N ALA A 49 3.02 11.13 -1.51
CA ALA A 49 2.94 10.37 -2.75
C ALA A 49 1.78 9.38 -2.73
N LEU A 50 1.57 8.70 -1.60
CA LEU A 50 0.44 7.79 -1.42
C LEU A 50 -0.89 8.54 -1.56
N MET A 51 -1.02 9.69 -0.91
CA MET A 51 -2.24 10.47 -0.97
C MET A 51 -2.51 11.02 -2.37
N ASN A 52 -1.44 11.32 -3.11
CA ASN A 52 -1.55 11.86 -4.47
C ASN A 52 -1.85 10.80 -5.54
N LEU A 53 -1.91 9.51 -5.18
CA LEU A 53 -2.31 8.48 -6.13
C LEU A 53 -3.75 8.63 -6.60
N GLY A 54 -4.59 9.28 -5.81
CA GLY A 54 -5.98 9.47 -6.15
C GLY A 54 -6.81 8.20 -6.05
N VAL A 55 -6.49 7.34 -5.07
CA VAL A 55 -7.20 6.07 -4.87
C VAL A 55 -8.48 6.31 -4.08
N GLY A 56 -9.60 5.88 -4.66
CA GLY A 56 -10.90 5.94 -4.02
C GLY A 56 -11.52 4.57 -3.81
N GLN A 57 -12.71 4.58 -3.22
CA GLN A 57 -13.46 3.35 -2.98
C GLN A 57 -13.73 2.64 -4.32
N GLY A 58 -13.49 1.33 -4.35
CA GLY A 58 -13.69 0.52 -5.54
C GLY A 58 -12.50 0.45 -6.47
N ASP A 59 -11.49 1.30 -6.27
CA ASP A 59 -10.29 1.25 -7.10
C ASP A 59 -9.45 0.03 -6.77
N VAL A 60 -8.83 -0.54 -7.81
CA VAL A 60 -7.89 -1.64 -7.66
C VAL A 60 -6.47 -1.06 -7.62
N ILE A 61 -5.73 -1.40 -6.58
CA ILE A 61 -4.32 -1.03 -6.46
C ILE A 61 -3.45 -2.27 -6.57
N ALA A 62 -2.27 -2.12 -7.18
CA ALA A 62 -1.27 -3.16 -7.25
C ALA A 62 -0.20 -2.88 -6.21
N ILE A 63 0.17 -3.90 -5.43
CA ILE A 63 1.21 -3.79 -4.41
C ILE A 63 2.40 -4.61 -4.89
N THR A 64 3.56 -3.97 -4.97
CA THR A 64 4.82 -4.61 -5.35
C THR A 64 5.74 -4.65 -4.14
N ILE A 65 6.32 -5.81 -3.86
CA ILE A 65 7.19 -6.04 -2.71
C ILE A 65 8.51 -6.57 -3.21
N GLN A 66 9.60 -5.89 -2.88
CA GLN A 66 10.92 -6.25 -3.38
C GLN A 66 11.97 -6.20 -2.28
N GLY A 67 12.74 -7.27 -2.19
CA GLY A 67 13.86 -7.38 -1.26
C GLY A 67 13.46 -7.86 0.13
N GLY A 68 14.45 -8.23 0.93
CA GLY A 68 14.24 -8.70 2.28
C GLY A 68 13.37 -9.95 2.35
N ASN A 69 12.63 -10.08 3.42
CA ASN A 69 11.68 -11.18 3.60
C ASN A 69 10.36 -10.84 2.93
N GLU A 70 10.29 -11.07 1.62
CA GLU A 70 9.13 -10.69 0.81
C GLU A 70 7.86 -11.41 1.24
N ALA A 71 7.96 -12.68 1.62
CA ALA A 71 6.78 -13.45 2.04
C ALA A 71 6.14 -12.85 3.29
N ARG A 72 6.96 -12.47 4.27
CA ARG A 72 6.47 -11.83 5.49
C ARG A 72 5.91 -10.44 5.20
N SER A 73 6.63 -9.67 4.40
CA SER A 73 6.19 -8.32 4.04
C SER A 73 4.85 -8.33 3.32
N GLU A 74 4.66 -9.28 2.38
CA GLU A 74 3.39 -9.44 1.69
C GLU A 74 2.26 -9.74 2.67
N GLN A 75 2.49 -10.67 3.60
CA GLN A 75 1.48 -11.04 4.59
C GLN A 75 1.10 -9.86 5.48
N VAL A 76 2.08 -9.11 5.95
CA VAL A 76 1.88 -7.95 6.80
C VAL A 76 1.09 -6.86 6.07
N ILE A 77 1.47 -6.55 4.85
CA ILE A 77 0.79 -5.52 4.06
C ILE A 77 -0.61 -5.95 3.68
N ALA A 78 -0.80 -7.21 3.25
CA ALA A 78 -2.14 -7.71 2.90
C ALA A 78 -3.09 -7.63 4.09
N SER A 79 -2.63 -8.00 5.27
CA SER A 79 -3.44 -7.90 6.50
C SER A 79 -3.80 -6.45 6.81
N PHE A 80 -2.83 -5.54 6.66
CA PHE A 80 -3.07 -4.11 6.87
C PHE A 80 -4.15 -3.59 5.94
N LEU A 81 -4.06 -3.90 4.65
CA LEU A 81 -5.04 -3.42 3.66
C LEU A 81 -6.44 -3.93 3.99
N THR A 82 -6.56 -5.21 4.34
CA THR A 82 -7.84 -5.80 4.69
C THR A 82 -8.45 -5.13 5.93
N GLU A 83 -7.62 -4.74 6.88
CA GLU A 83 -8.08 -4.14 8.14
C GLU A 83 -8.42 -2.65 7.99
N HIS A 84 -7.68 -1.90 7.18
CA HIS A 84 -7.76 -0.44 7.13
C HIS A 84 -8.30 0.15 5.83
N LEU A 85 -8.28 -0.59 4.76
CA LEU A 85 -8.68 -0.09 3.44
C LEU A 85 -9.65 -1.04 2.74
#